data_9271de6d54a8c518ca290ca0772e78f4
#
_entry.id   9271de6d54a8c518ca290ca0772e78f4
#
_cell.length_a   1.000
_cell.length_b   1.000
_cell.length_c   1.000
_cell.angle_alpha   90.00
_cell.angle_beta   90.00
_cell.angle_gamma   90.00
#
_symmetry.space_group_name_H-M   'P 1'
#
loop_
_entity.id
_entity.type
_entity.pdbx_description
1 polymer ?
#
loop_
_entity_poly.entity_id
_entity_poly.type
_entity_poly.pdbx_seq_one_letter_code
_entity_poly.pdbx_strand_id
1 'polypeptide(L)'
;MNTSIKGSRSLDEVNSENMTIGSKIENEISDELQIDTTGEDPINSKVKNYNKYQVPHADDPSRFPDGGKEAYIILLGTFFGFAGLLAFVNSMGVFENYISSHILPDTPISSIGWIFSVYSFFSFGGTLVGGPVFDKIGCRIPLIVGIILTMIGFMCMSISTKVWHFILSFSICGGIGTACTFSSFLGVVTHYFLLKRGRAIGLGYTGGAISGLLFPIMFRSLFPKLGFGWSIRIGAFICLGLLIIATLMVKDRHIEFQKDQLDRDDHVIKQILNSFDFKIFNSRVYCCLVLALLGNGFAFLVSATYLPSYATTFGHSASNSYLLLTVFNTLSIPGRLIPAWLADKYGRFNSLCLISLLSTFAFFIIWVNRPVGHTLGGLFAFAAVFGFSSGSVLSLTPVVIGQICSVEQIGKYTGTAFFVLAFGDLVGIPIGGAITNSRTRESFDWLVIFVALCSVCGTIGSFTARYIYAGINLKRV
;
A
#
# COMPACT_ATOMS: atom_id res chain seq x y z
N MET A 1 -18.00 -22.44 -72.00
CA MET A 1 -18.71 -23.28 -71.01
C MET A 1 -18.91 -22.43 -69.77
N ASN A 2 -20.17 -22.13 -69.50
CA ASN A 2 -20.64 -21.31 -68.36
C ASN A 2 -20.39 -21.99 -67.01
N THR A 3 -19.94 -21.27 -66.00
CA THR A 3 -20.32 -21.50 -64.62
C THR A 3 -20.52 -20.16 -63.86
N SER A 4 -21.71 -20.02 -63.49
CA SER A 4 -22.45 -18.96 -62.83
C SER A 4 -21.88 -18.57 -61.48
N ILE A 5 -21.75 -17.26 -61.25
CA ILE A 5 -21.62 -16.62 -59.95
C ILE A 5 -23.04 -16.49 -59.39
N LYS A 6 -23.29 -17.09 -58.22
CA LYS A 6 -24.52 -16.88 -57.43
C LYS A 6 -24.22 -16.10 -56.16
N GLY A 7 -24.99 -15.04 -55.98
CA GLY A 7 -25.46 -14.58 -54.68
C GLY A 7 -24.78 -13.36 -54.09
N SER A 8 -25.02 -12.15 -54.64
CA SER A 8 -24.99 -10.92 -53.86
C SER A 8 -26.32 -10.80 -53.10
N ARG A 9 -26.33 -10.94 -51.76
CA ARG A 9 -27.46 -10.54 -50.93
C ARG A 9 -27.66 -9.02 -51.10
N SER A 10 -28.90 -8.63 -51.33
CA SER A 10 -29.25 -7.21 -51.48
C SER A 10 -29.12 -6.48 -50.16
N LEU A 11 -28.71 -5.20 -50.19
CA LEU A 11 -28.61 -4.32 -49.04
C LEU A 11 -29.94 -4.21 -48.24
N ASP A 12 -31.07 -4.47 -48.88
CA ASP A 12 -32.39 -4.46 -48.28
C ASP A 12 -32.64 -5.68 -47.38
N GLU A 13 -32.10 -6.86 -47.66
CA GLU A 13 -32.17 -8.04 -46.79
C GLU A 13 -31.33 -7.87 -45.51
N VAL A 14 -30.14 -7.25 -45.59
CA VAL A 14 -29.32 -6.99 -44.43
C VAL A 14 -29.94 -5.91 -43.53
N ASN A 15 -30.59 -4.93 -44.10
CA ASN A 15 -31.32 -3.91 -43.33
C ASN A 15 -32.58 -4.47 -42.64
N SER A 16 -33.30 -5.42 -43.29
CA SER A 16 -34.46 -6.05 -42.68
C SER A 16 -34.09 -7.01 -41.54
N GLU A 17 -32.97 -7.76 -41.62
CA GLU A 17 -32.46 -8.57 -40.52
C GLU A 17 -31.97 -7.72 -39.35
N ASN A 18 -31.31 -6.61 -39.58
CA ASN A 18 -30.89 -5.69 -38.52
C ASN A 18 -32.04 -5.00 -37.82
N MET A 19 -33.11 -4.65 -38.54
CA MET A 19 -34.37 -4.12 -37.92
C MET A 19 -35.08 -5.19 -37.07
N THR A 20 -35.07 -6.45 -37.49
CA THR A 20 -35.71 -7.54 -36.74
C THR A 20 -34.90 -7.93 -35.50
N ILE A 21 -33.59 -7.82 -35.52
CA ILE A 21 -32.73 -8.03 -34.34
C ILE A 21 -32.90 -6.85 -33.36
N GLY A 22 -32.94 -5.62 -33.86
CA GLY A 22 -33.18 -4.43 -33.03
C GLY A 22 -34.50 -4.49 -32.28
N SER A 23 -35.61 -4.87 -32.95
CA SER A 23 -36.95 -4.99 -32.33
C SER A 23 -37.06 -6.18 -31.36
N LYS A 24 -36.29 -7.27 -31.57
CA LYS A 24 -36.22 -8.37 -30.59
C LYS A 24 -35.49 -7.98 -29.32
N ILE A 25 -34.38 -7.23 -29.46
CA ILE A 25 -33.62 -6.74 -28.30
C ILE A 25 -34.45 -5.69 -27.52
N GLU A 26 -35.18 -4.81 -28.19
CA GLU A 26 -36.09 -3.87 -27.53
C GLU A 26 -37.22 -4.57 -26.80
N ASN A 27 -37.78 -5.63 -27.34
CA ASN A 27 -38.84 -6.40 -26.69
C ASN A 27 -38.33 -7.27 -25.52
N GLU A 28 -37.15 -7.88 -25.60
CA GLU A 28 -36.55 -8.58 -24.45
C GLU A 28 -36.14 -7.61 -23.34
N ILE A 29 -35.76 -6.38 -23.65
CA ILE A 29 -35.46 -5.33 -22.65
C ILE A 29 -36.75 -4.80 -22.02
N SER A 30 -37.88 -4.73 -22.74
CA SER A 30 -39.15 -4.26 -22.20
C SER A 30 -39.86 -5.29 -21.32
N ASP A 31 -39.65 -6.59 -21.54
CA ASP A 31 -40.23 -7.65 -20.70
C ASP A 31 -39.48 -7.87 -19.38
N GLU A 32 -38.22 -7.45 -19.26
CA GLU A 32 -37.48 -7.45 -17.98
C GLU A 32 -37.73 -6.19 -17.12
N LEU A 33 -38.42 -5.17 -17.65
CA LEU A 33 -38.68 -3.91 -16.95
C LEU A 33 -40.16 -3.86 -16.48
N GLN A 34 -40.47 -4.45 -15.34
CA GLN A 34 -41.69 -4.15 -14.62
C GLN A 34 -41.74 -2.66 -14.28
N ILE A 35 -42.62 -1.92 -14.92
CA ILE A 35 -42.88 -0.50 -14.69
C ILE A 35 -43.55 -0.35 -13.31
N ASP A 36 -42.83 0.25 -12.37
CA ASP A 36 -43.40 0.69 -11.11
C ASP A 36 -44.18 1.99 -11.34
N THR A 37 -45.38 2.07 -10.74
CA THR A 37 -46.42 3.06 -11.03
C THR A 37 -46.13 4.50 -10.60
N THR A 38 -44.87 4.85 -10.34
CA THR A 38 -44.44 6.19 -9.94
C THR A 38 -43.93 7.08 -11.08
N GLY A 39 -43.99 6.62 -12.33
CA GLY A 39 -43.70 7.47 -13.52
C GLY A 39 -42.24 7.92 -13.69
N GLU A 40 -41.28 7.44 -12.90
CA GLU A 40 -39.87 7.69 -13.12
C GLU A 40 -39.22 6.52 -13.89
N ASP A 41 -38.50 6.87 -14.97
CA ASP A 41 -37.74 5.92 -15.78
C ASP A 41 -36.82 5.05 -14.88
N PRO A 42 -36.93 3.69 -14.92
CA PRO A 42 -36.11 2.80 -14.06
C PRO A 42 -34.61 2.97 -14.30
N ILE A 43 -34.23 3.43 -15.48
CA ILE A 43 -32.82 3.79 -15.79
C ILE A 43 -32.43 5.06 -15.03
N ASN A 44 -33.31 6.08 -14.97
CA ASN A 44 -33.08 7.32 -14.24
C ASN A 44 -33.05 7.12 -12.72
N SER A 45 -33.92 6.24 -12.18
CA SER A 45 -33.92 5.91 -10.75
C SER A 45 -32.67 5.10 -10.35
N LYS A 46 -32.18 4.17 -11.20
CA LYS A 46 -30.92 3.46 -10.99
C LYS A 46 -29.72 4.39 -11.13
N VAL A 47 -29.74 5.32 -12.09
CA VAL A 47 -28.70 6.36 -12.27
C VAL A 47 -28.74 7.38 -11.13
N LYS A 48 -29.92 7.81 -10.64
CA LYS A 48 -30.06 8.65 -9.45
C LYS A 48 -29.57 7.96 -8.18
N ASN A 49 -29.88 6.67 -7.98
CA ASN A 49 -29.35 5.90 -6.87
C ASN A 49 -27.84 5.63 -7.00
N TYR A 50 -27.30 5.44 -8.20
CA TYR A 50 -25.87 5.36 -8.47
C TYR A 50 -25.15 6.69 -8.18
N ASN A 51 -25.74 7.83 -8.59
CA ASN A 51 -25.22 9.17 -8.30
C ASN A 51 -25.33 9.57 -6.81
N LYS A 52 -26.26 9.00 -6.06
CA LYS A 52 -26.43 9.26 -4.63
C LYS A 52 -25.25 8.72 -3.79
N TYR A 53 -24.50 7.73 -4.31
CA TYR A 53 -23.33 7.13 -3.66
C TYR A 53 -22.00 7.56 -4.29
N GLN A 54 -21.99 8.67 -5.08
CA GLN A 54 -20.80 9.23 -5.68
C GLN A 54 -19.79 8.13 -6.09
N VAL A 55 -20.12 7.33 -7.10
CA VAL A 55 -19.11 6.61 -7.85
C VAL A 55 -18.48 7.64 -8.78
N PRO A 56 -17.30 8.16 -8.50
CA PRO A 56 -16.63 9.06 -9.41
C PRO A 56 -16.32 8.27 -10.68
N HIS A 57 -16.49 8.90 -11.80
CA HIS A 57 -16.14 8.51 -13.15
C HIS A 57 -15.40 7.17 -13.25
N ALA A 58 -16.07 6.13 -13.77
CA ALA A 58 -15.36 4.92 -14.19
C ALA A 58 -14.36 5.38 -15.25
N ASP A 59 -13.07 5.32 -14.91
CA ASP A 59 -12.00 5.62 -15.87
C ASP A 59 -12.22 4.77 -17.12
N ASP A 60 -12.16 5.38 -18.30
CA ASP A 60 -12.33 4.67 -19.56
C ASP A 60 -11.21 3.61 -19.73
N PRO A 61 -11.54 2.30 -19.75
CA PRO A 61 -10.53 1.25 -19.86
C PRO A 61 -9.65 1.37 -21.11
N SER A 62 -10.14 2.01 -22.19
CA SER A 62 -9.38 2.18 -23.43
C SER A 62 -8.15 3.09 -23.25
N ARG A 63 -8.12 3.93 -22.23
CA ARG A 63 -6.99 4.83 -21.91
C ARG A 63 -5.82 4.09 -21.25
N PHE A 64 -6.00 2.83 -20.78
CA PHE A 64 -4.99 2.08 -20.06
C PHE A 64 -4.48 0.91 -20.90
N PRO A 65 -3.14 0.75 -21.00
CA PRO A 65 -2.56 -0.39 -21.74
C PRO A 65 -2.87 -1.74 -21.11
N ASP A 66 -3.01 -1.83 -19.77
CA ASP A 66 -3.21 -3.06 -18.97
C ASP A 66 -2.28 -4.23 -19.34
N GLY A 67 -1.14 -3.93 -19.94
CA GLY A 67 -0.13 -4.87 -20.41
C GLY A 67 0.73 -4.29 -21.53
N GLY A 68 1.43 -5.18 -22.23
CA GLY A 68 2.37 -4.77 -23.27
C GLY A 68 3.78 -4.49 -22.73
N LYS A 69 4.74 -4.37 -23.64
CA LYS A 69 6.17 -4.29 -23.29
C LYS A 69 6.49 -3.08 -22.41
N GLU A 70 5.94 -1.91 -22.74
CA GLU A 70 6.16 -0.67 -21.99
C GLU A 70 5.64 -0.78 -20.56
N ALA A 71 4.39 -1.23 -20.37
CA ALA A 71 3.78 -1.38 -19.06
C ALA A 71 4.56 -2.34 -18.15
N TYR A 72 5.09 -3.45 -18.71
CA TYR A 72 5.91 -4.40 -17.93
C TYR A 72 7.31 -3.85 -17.60
N ILE A 73 7.91 -3.03 -18.47
CA ILE A 73 9.18 -2.34 -18.17
C ILE A 73 8.98 -1.38 -16.99
N ILE A 74 7.89 -0.62 -16.97
CA ILE A 74 7.55 0.29 -15.89
C ILE A 74 7.28 -0.46 -14.59
N LEU A 75 6.59 -1.59 -14.67
CA LEU A 75 6.34 -2.45 -13.53
C LEU A 75 7.64 -3.00 -12.94
N LEU A 76 8.59 -3.41 -13.77
CA LEU A 76 9.92 -3.85 -13.35
C LEU A 76 10.71 -2.67 -12.74
N GLY A 77 10.60 -1.47 -13.32
CA GLY A 77 11.17 -0.25 -12.74
C GLY A 77 10.60 0.04 -11.36
N THR A 78 9.29 -0.06 -11.19
CA THR A 78 8.62 0.10 -9.88
C THR A 78 9.07 -0.95 -8.86
N PHE A 79 9.27 -2.19 -9.28
CA PHE A 79 9.82 -3.26 -8.43
C PHE A 79 11.23 -2.89 -7.91
N PHE A 80 12.14 -2.44 -8.76
CA PHE A 80 13.46 -1.96 -8.33
C PHE A 80 13.36 -0.70 -7.46
N GLY A 81 12.42 0.18 -7.76
CA GLY A 81 12.15 1.37 -6.98
C GLY A 81 11.74 1.04 -5.54
N PHE A 82 10.76 0.17 -5.36
CA PHE A 82 10.36 -0.29 -4.02
C PHE A 82 11.44 -1.13 -3.34
N ALA A 83 12.25 -1.89 -4.08
CA ALA A 83 13.38 -2.62 -3.51
C ALA A 83 14.42 -1.66 -2.91
N GLY A 84 14.79 -0.59 -3.61
CA GLY A 84 15.72 0.41 -3.09
C GLY A 84 15.13 1.25 -1.96
N LEU A 85 13.85 1.62 -2.06
CA LEU A 85 13.19 2.52 -1.14
C LEU A 85 12.91 1.87 0.23
N LEU A 86 12.34 0.65 0.23
CA LEU A 86 11.91 -0.02 1.46
C LEU A 86 13.02 -0.80 2.17
N ALA A 87 14.24 -0.85 1.61
CA ALA A 87 15.36 -1.55 2.19
C ALA A 87 15.72 -1.08 3.60
N PHE A 88 15.83 0.24 3.79
CA PHE A 88 16.14 0.84 5.09
C PHE A 88 14.95 0.79 6.05
N VAL A 89 13.73 0.98 5.56
CA VAL A 89 12.48 0.81 6.34
C VAL A 89 12.43 -0.57 6.97
N ASN A 90 12.63 -1.60 6.18
CA ASN A 90 12.58 -2.99 6.63
C ASN A 90 13.79 -3.42 7.47
N SER A 91 14.84 -2.58 7.53
CA SER A 91 16.06 -2.84 8.32
C SER A 91 16.09 -2.09 9.65
N MET A 92 15.06 -1.32 9.99
CA MET A 92 15.03 -0.47 11.19
C MET A 92 15.34 -1.23 12.48
N GLY A 93 14.80 -2.44 12.65
CA GLY A 93 15.06 -3.25 13.85
C GLY A 93 16.54 -3.65 14.01
N VAL A 94 17.26 -3.87 12.89
CA VAL A 94 18.72 -4.14 12.92
C VAL A 94 19.48 -2.88 13.28
N PHE A 95 19.04 -1.72 12.79
CA PHE A 95 19.66 -0.42 13.13
C PHE A 95 19.43 -0.07 14.59
N GLU A 96 18.18 -0.23 15.08
CA GLU A 96 17.84 0.01 16.49
C GLU A 96 18.72 -0.81 17.42
N ASN A 97 18.84 -2.11 17.17
CA ASN A 97 19.66 -2.99 17.97
C ASN A 97 21.14 -2.56 17.97
N TYR A 98 21.71 -2.21 16.81
CA TYR A 98 23.09 -1.77 16.74
C TYR A 98 23.32 -0.41 17.39
N ILE A 99 22.42 0.57 17.15
CA ILE A 99 22.52 1.90 17.73
C ILE A 99 22.41 1.84 19.26
N SER A 100 21.46 1.07 19.79
CA SER A 100 21.24 0.95 21.24
C SER A 100 22.37 0.20 21.96
N SER A 101 23.06 -0.72 21.28
CA SER A 101 24.09 -1.53 21.92
C SER A 101 25.52 -0.98 21.74
N HIS A 102 25.79 -0.20 20.67
CA HIS A 102 27.17 0.19 20.31
C HIS A 102 27.39 1.70 20.18
N ILE A 103 26.36 2.48 19.74
CA ILE A 103 26.54 3.92 19.49
C ILE A 103 25.99 4.74 20.65
N LEU A 104 24.84 4.36 21.20
CA LEU A 104 24.12 5.09 22.23
C LEU A 104 23.73 4.17 23.41
N PRO A 105 24.70 3.45 24.06
CA PRO A 105 24.40 2.46 25.08
C PRO A 105 23.74 3.07 26.33
N ASP A 106 24.07 4.32 26.66
CA ASP A 106 23.54 5.02 27.83
C ASP A 106 22.22 5.73 27.57
N THR A 107 21.68 5.64 26.35
CA THR A 107 20.44 6.32 25.98
C THR A 107 19.24 5.39 26.17
N PRO A 108 18.11 5.86 26.77
CA PRO A 108 16.92 5.06 26.87
C PRO A 108 16.42 4.53 25.51
N ILE A 109 16.03 3.26 25.44
CA ILE A 109 15.55 2.63 24.20
C ILE A 109 14.36 3.40 23.61
N SER A 110 13.50 3.96 24.47
CA SER A 110 12.37 4.82 24.05
C SER A 110 12.83 6.04 23.26
N SER A 111 13.95 6.65 23.64
CA SER A 111 14.51 7.81 22.91
C SER A 111 15.10 7.41 21.56
N ILE A 112 15.68 6.20 21.45
CA ILE A 112 16.17 5.64 20.20
C ILE A 112 14.99 5.27 19.30
N GLY A 113 13.91 4.74 19.87
CA GLY A 113 12.66 4.41 19.14
C GLY A 113 12.06 5.60 18.39
N TRP A 114 12.20 6.82 18.94
CA TRP A 114 11.75 8.04 18.25
C TRP A 114 12.42 8.25 16.89
N ILE A 115 13.66 7.82 16.69
CA ILE A 115 14.36 7.92 15.40
C ILE A 115 13.55 7.22 14.31
N PHE A 116 13.06 6.02 14.61
CA PHE A 116 12.34 5.17 13.65
C PHE A 116 10.87 5.57 13.50
N SER A 117 10.22 5.97 14.59
CA SER A 117 8.84 6.48 14.56
C SER A 117 8.73 7.77 13.76
N VAL A 118 9.65 8.72 13.95
CA VAL A 118 9.70 9.97 13.19
C VAL A 118 10.01 9.72 11.72
N TYR A 119 10.90 8.75 11.40
CA TYR A 119 11.14 8.35 10.02
C TYR A 119 9.86 7.80 9.35
N SER A 120 9.15 6.89 10.01
CA SER A 120 7.89 6.34 9.50
C SER A 120 6.85 7.44 9.30
N PHE A 121 6.76 8.38 10.25
CA PHE A 121 5.88 9.53 10.14
C PHE A 121 6.17 10.38 8.90
N PHE A 122 7.42 10.75 8.65
CA PHE A 122 7.76 11.55 7.46
C PHE A 122 7.67 10.74 6.17
N SER A 123 7.98 9.43 6.18
CA SER A 123 7.92 8.57 5.01
C SER A 123 6.49 8.35 4.51
N PHE A 124 5.56 8.07 5.41
CA PHE A 124 4.14 7.89 5.05
C PHE A 124 3.37 9.20 5.11
N GLY A 125 3.63 10.04 6.11
CA GLY A 125 2.97 11.34 6.24
C GLY A 125 3.31 12.32 5.13
N GLY A 126 4.55 12.30 4.67
CA GLY A 126 5.00 13.13 3.55
C GLY A 126 4.31 12.80 2.22
N THR A 127 3.67 11.64 2.10
CA THR A 127 2.86 11.28 0.92
C THR A 127 1.64 12.19 0.75
N LEU A 128 1.18 12.86 1.82
CA LEU A 128 0.16 13.90 1.75
C LEU A 128 0.55 15.01 0.76
N VAL A 129 1.83 15.37 0.72
CA VAL A 129 2.39 16.33 -0.23
C VAL A 129 2.84 15.62 -1.52
N GLY A 130 3.55 14.50 -1.38
CA GLY A 130 4.12 13.74 -2.50
C GLY A 130 3.07 13.25 -3.49
N GLY A 131 1.87 12.85 -3.02
CA GLY A 131 0.77 12.40 -3.87
C GLY A 131 0.26 13.50 -4.81
N PRO A 132 -0.25 14.63 -4.30
CA PRO A 132 -0.68 15.76 -5.13
C PRO A 132 0.43 16.34 -6.01
N VAL A 133 1.67 16.34 -5.54
CA VAL A 133 2.83 16.76 -6.36
C VAL A 133 2.98 15.82 -7.56
N PHE A 134 2.95 14.50 -7.34
CA PHE A 134 2.96 13.52 -8.43
C PHE A 134 1.78 13.74 -9.40
N ASP A 135 0.55 13.89 -8.88
CA ASP A 135 -0.65 14.06 -9.72
C ASP A 135 -0.54 15.30 -10.62
N LYS A 136 0.19 16.37 -10.20
CA LYS A 136 0.27 17.63 -10.93
C LYS A 136 1.50 17.79 -11.82
N ILE A 137 2.66 17.35 -11.38
CA ILE A 137 3.94 17.55 -12.11
C ILE A 137 4.58 16.26 -12.61
N GLY A 138 3.92 15.10 -12.37
CA GLY A 138 4.41 13.80 -12.79
C GLY A 138 5.48 13.22 -11.86
N CYS A 139 6.12 12.12 -12.30
CA CYS A 139 7.03 11.34 -11.45
C CYS A 139 8.48 11.89 -11.43
N ARG A 140 8.96 12.51 -12.49
CA ARG A 140 10.40 12.74 -12.67
C ARG A 140 11.01 13.66 -11.63
N ILE A 141 10.40 14.82 -11.38
CA ILE A 141 10.91 15.79 -10.42
C ILE A 141 10.86 15.26 -8.99
N PRO A 142 9.71 14.72 -8.50
CA PRO A 142 9.65 14.14 -7.17
C PRO A 142 10.60 12.96 -6.97
N LEU A 143 10.84 12.12 -8.00
CA LEU A 143 11.82 11.01 -7.92
C LEU A 143 13.24 11.53 -7.73
N ILE A 144 13.69 12.48 -8.56
CA ILE A 144 15.05 13.03 -8.47
C ILE A 144 15.27 13.70 -7.12
N VAL A 145 14.36 14.59 -6.70
CA VAL A 145 14.44 15.28 -5.40
C VAL A 145 14.41 14.27 -4.26
N GLY A 146 13.50 13.29 -4.33
CA GLY A 146 13.37 12.26 -3.32
C GLY A 146 14.61 11.39 -3.18
N ILE A 147 15.23 10.98 -4.28
CA ILE A 147 16.49 10.20 -4.29
C ILE A 147 17.63 11.01 -3.66
N ILE A 148 17.77 12.27 -4.03
CA ILE A 148 18.82 13.16 -3.48
C ILE A 148 18.65 13.30 -1.96
N LEU A 149 17.42 13.59 -1.49
CA LEU A 149 17.13 13.74 -0.06
C LEU A 149 17.39 12.42 0.70
N THR A 150 16.96 11.29 0.16
CA THR A 150 17.17 9.98 0.76
C THR A 150 18.67 9.68 0.88
N MET A 151 19.45 9.96 -0.17
CA MET A 151 20.89 9.74 -0.15
C MET A 151 21.62 10.65 0.83
N ILE A 152 21.26 11.94 0.89
CA ILE A 152 21.81 12.87 1.89
C ILE A 152 21.49 12.34 3.30
N GLY A 153 20.22 11.93 3.53
CA GLY A 153 19.78 11.38 4.80
C GLY A 153 20.61 10.17 5.24
N PHE A 154 20.81 9.19 4.34
CA PHE A 154 21.57 7.98 4.66
C PHE A 154 23.07 8.23 4.81
N MET A 155 23.64 9.12 4.00
CA MET A 155 25.07 9.51 4.16
C MET A 155 25.30 10.23 5.49
N CYS A 156 24.42 11.16 5.87
CA CYS A 156 24.51 11.83 7.16
C CYS A 156 24.24 10.87 8.34
N MET A 157 23.31 9.89 8.17
CA MET A 157 23.10 8.82 9.15
C MET A 157 24.39 8.05 9.43
N SER A 158 25.21 7.80 8.41
CA SER A 158 26.47 7.02 8.52
C SER A 158 27.52 7.63 9.45
N ILE A 159 27.43 8.93 9.74
CA ILE A 159 28.34 9.69 10.61
C ILE A 159 27.64 10.17 11.89
N SER A 160 26.38 9.81 12.09
CA SER A 160 25.57 10.25 13.24
C SER A 160 26.04 9.56 14.53
N THR A 161 26.13 10.35 15.61
CA THR A 161 26.59 9.91 16.94
C THR A 161 25.67 10.30 18.08
N LYS A 162 24.62 11.11 17.82
CA LYS A 162 23.64 11.58 18.80
C LYS A 162 22.22 11.36 18.27
N VAL A 163 21.23 11.19 19.14
CA VAL A 163 19.84 10.96 18.75
C VAL A 163 19.35 12.03 17.77
N TRP A 164 19.58 13.31 18.04
CA TRP A 164 19.13 14.38 17.16
C TRP A 164 19.82 14.40 15.79
N HIS A 165 21.09 13.90 15.68
CA HIS A 165 21.74 13.69 14.37
C HIS A 165 20.94 12.69 13.53
N PHE A 166 20.55 11.54 14.13
CA PHE A 166 19.74 10.52 13.46
C PHE A 166 18.37 11.05 13.07
N ILE A 167 17.72 11.85 13.97
CA ILE A 167 16.42 12.43 13.67
C ILE A 167 16.49 13.38 12.48
N LEU A 168 17.44 14.29 12.42
CA LEU A 168 17.55 15.23 11.30
C LEU A 168 17.95 14.53 10.00
N SER A 169 18.92 13.63 10.06
CA SER A 169 19.47 12.96 8.88
C SER A 169 18.53 11.87 8.37
N PHE A 170 18.41 10.79 9.13
CA PHE A 170 17.64 9.62 8.71
C PHE A 170 16.14 9.91 8.72
N SER A 171 15.61 10.45 9.86
CA SER A 171 14.17 10.51 10.03
C SER A 171 13.54 11.62 9.19
N ILE A 172 14.02 12.84 9.25
CA ILE A 172 13.40 13.96 8.52
C ILE A 172 13.85 13.96 7.07
N CYS A 173 15.14 14.08 6.82
CA CYS A 173 15.68 14.19 5.45
C CYS A 173 15.41 12.92 4.63
N GLY A 174 15.77 11.75 5.18
CA GLY A 174 15.52 10.46 4.56
C GLY A 174 14.03 10.14 4.42
N GLY A 175 13.21 10.46 5.45
CA GLY A 175 11.76 10.23 5.43
C GLY A 175 11.03 11.04 4.36
N ILE A 176 11.33 12.34 4.23
CA ILE A 176 10.75 13.18 3.16
C ILE A 176 11.17 12.67 1.78
N GLY A 177 12.45 12.32 1.62
CA GLY A 177 12.93 11.72 0.38
C GLY A 177 12.19 10.43 0.02
N THR A 178 11.97 9.56 1.02
CA THR A 178 11.19 8.33 0.88
C THR A 178 9.75 8.62 0.47
N ALA A 179 9.08 9.61 1.06
CA ALA A 179 7.70 9.97 0.72
C ALA A 179 7.54 10.40 -0.74
N CYS A 180 8.45 11.24 -1.24
CA CYS A 180 8.43 11.72 -2.62
C CYS A 180 8.61 10.57 -3.63
N THR A 181 9.57 9.68 -3.37
CA THR A 181 9.83 8.51 -4.22
C THR A 181 8.72 7.47 -4.15
N PHE A 182 8.17 7.22 -2.96
CA PHE A 182 7.07 6.28 -2.74
C PHE A 182 5.82 6.67 -3.52
N SER A 183 5.38 7.92 -3.39
CA SER A 183 4.20 8.44 -4.10
C SER A 183 4.36 8.33 -5.61
N SER A 184 5.57 8.62 -6.11
CA SER A 184 5.86 8.57 -7.53
C SER A 184 5.84 7.15 -8.10
N PHE A 185 6.50 6.17 -7.45
CA PHE A 185 6.48 4.78 -7.91
C PHE A 185 5.08 4.17 -7.83
N LEU A 186 4.31 4.49 -6.78
CA LEU A 186 2.94 4.02 -6.66
C LEU A 186 2.04 4.61 -7.74
N GLY A 187 2.13 5.93 -7.95
CA GLY A 187 1.28 6.65 -8.90
C GLY A 187 1.52 6.21 -10.34
N VAL A 188 2.78 6.01 -10.75
CA VAL A 188 3.09 5.61 -12.13
C VAL A 188 2.42 4.29 -12.53
N VAL A 189 2.40 3.30 -11.64
CA VAL A 189 1.73 2.01 -11.94
C VAL A 189 0.25 2.21 -12.25
N THR A 190 -0.39 3.16 -11.58
CA THR A 190 -1.82 3.41 -11.78
C THR A 190 -2.16 4.06 -13.13
N HIS A 191 -1.19 4.69 -13.80
CA HIS A 191 -1.33 5.23 -15.14
C HIS A 191 -1.31 4.18 -16.27
N TYR A 192 -0.80 2.98 -15.98
CA TYR A 192 -0.67 1.91 -16.97
C TYR A 192 -1.62 0.74 -16.74
N PHE A 193 -2.09 0.54 -15.50
CA PHE A 193 -2.91 -0.60 -15.13
C PHE A 193 -4.22 -0.16 -14.46
N LEU A 194 -5.36 -0.54 -15.06
CA LEU A 194 -6.70 -0.35 -14.52
C LEU A 194 -7.31 -1.71 -14.09
N LEU A 195 -7.46 -2.65 -15.04
CA LEU A 195 -8.06 -3.96 -14.79
C LEU A 195 -7.14 -4.88 -14.00
N LYS A 196 -5.81 -4.76 -14.26
CA LYS A 196 -4.77 -5.55 -13.58
C LYS A 196 -4.03 -4.76 -12.51
N ARG A 197 -4.62 -3.65 -12.02
CA ARG A 197 -4.00 -2.73 -11.03
C ARG A 197 -3.56 -3.44 -9.77
N GLY A 198 -4.35 -4.38 -9.24
CA GLY A 198 -4.01 -5.17 -8.07
C GLY A 198 -2.72 -5.94 -8.26
N ARG A 199 -2.62 -6.74 -9.32
CA ARG A 199 -1.41 -7.52 -9.65
C ARG A 199 -0.19 -6.65 -9.88
N ALA A 200 -0.36 -5.52 -10.57
CA ALA A 200 0.74 -4.62 -10.87
C ALA A 200 1.29 -3.97 -9.59
N ILE A 201 0.44 -3.41 -8.74
CA ILE A 201 0.86 -2.83 -7.47
C ILE A 201 1.46 -3.91 -6.55
N GLY A 202 0.82 -5.08 -6.43
CA GLY A 202 1.32 -6.20 -5.63
C GLY A 202 2.73 -6.64 -6.06
N LEU A 203 2.96 -6.77 -7.37
CA LEU A 203 4.27 -7.14 -7.92
C LEU A 203 5.31 -6.04 -7.67
N GLY A 204 4.98 -4.78 -7.85
CA GLY A 204 5.87 -3.67 -7.52
C GLY A 204 6.32 -3.72 -6.06
N TYR A 205 5.38 -3.84 -5.13
CA TYR A 205 5.68 -3.93 -3.68
C TYR A 205 6.49 -5.17 -3.28
N THR A 206 6.51 -6.23 -4.11
CA THR A 206 7.32 -7.43 -3.84
C THR A 206 8.81 -7.09 -3.82
N GLY A 207 9.27 -6.09 -4.59
CA GLY A 207 10.63 -5.57 -4.50
C GLY A 207 11.00 -5.15 -3.07
N GLY A 208 10.09 -4.43 -2.39
CA GLY A 208 10.28 -4.05 -0.99
C GLY A 208 10.31 -5.24 -0.02
N ALA A 209 9.54 -6.31 -0.28
CA ALA A 209 9.59 -7.51 0.56
C ALA A 209 10.92 -8.26 0.39
N ILE A 210 11.43 -8.36 -0.83
CA ILE A 210 12.72 -8.98 -1.11
C ILE A 210 13.87 -8.18 -0.46
N SER A 211 13.85 -6.86 -0.55
CA SER A 211 14.84 -6.03 0.14
C SER A 211 14.73 -6.16 1.66
N GLY A 212 13.50 -6.30 2.20
CA GLY A 212 13.25 -6.55 3.62
C GLY A 212 13.79 -7.91 4.12
N LEU A 213 14.01 -8.86 3.22
CA LEU A 213 14.70 -10.11 3.53
C LEU A 213 16.22 -9.95 3.44
N LEU A 214 16.71 -9.36 2.35
CA LEU A 214 18.14 -9.36 2.02
C LEU A 214 18.95 -8.33 2.81
N PHE A 215 18.45 -7.10 2.97
CA PHE A 215 19.19 -6.01 3.59
C PHE A 215 19.45 -6.20 5.09
N PRO A 216 18.50 -6.65 5.92
CA PRO A 216 18.79 -6.97 7.32
C PRO A 216 19.87 -8.03 7.48
N ILE A 217 19.89 -9.06 6.63
CA ILE A 217 20.93 -10.11 6.63
C ILE A 217 22.28 -9.50 6.26
N MET A 218 22.30 -8.67 5.23
CA MET A 218 23.50 -7.95 4.79
C MET A 218 24.06 -7.05 5.90
N PHE A 219 23.24 -6.18 6.50
CA PHE A 219 23.69 -5.28 7.57
C PHE A 219 24.20 -6.03 8.79
N ARG A 220 23.52 -7.11 9.19
CA ARG A 220 23.97 -7.97 10.29
C ARG A 220 25.34 -8.58 10.04
N SER A 221 25.65 -8.90 8.79
CA SER A 221 26.98 -9.41 8.39
C SER A 221 28.03 -8.31 8.27
N LEU A 222 27.65 -7.10 7.85
CA LEU A 222 28.57 -5.99 7.60
C LEU A 222 28.94 -5.24 8.89
N PHE A 223 28.01 -5.06 9.82
CA PHE A 223 28.28 -4.30 11.05
C PHE A 223 29.49 -4.79 11.86
N PRO A 224 29.69 -6.09 12.10
CA PRO A 224 30.87 -6.56 12.83
C PRO A 224 32.17 -6.40 12.05
N LYS A 225 32.12 -6.37 10.70
CA LYS A 225 33.30 -6.34 9.83
C LYS A 225 33.76 -4.93 9.50
N LEU A 226 32.82 -4.02 9.21
CA LEU A 226 33.12 -2.70 8.65
C LEU A 226 32.62 -1.55 9.55
N GLY A 227 31.95 -1.88 10.66
CA GLY A 227 31.31 -0.90 11.53
C GLY A 227 30.07 -0.27 10.90
N PHE A 228 29.38 0.58 11.67
CA PHE A 228 28.09 1.19 11.29
C PHE A 228 28.22 2.07 10.04
N GLY A 229 29.17 3.02 10.05
CA GLY A 229 29.27 4.04 9.01
C GLY A 229 29.44 3.46 7.59
N TRP A 230 30.40 2.55 7.41
CA TRP A 230 30.62 1.93 6.10
C TRP A 230 29.50 0.99 5.70
N SER A 231 28.91 0.27 6.64
CA SER A 231 27.77 -0.61 6.35
C SER A 231 26.56 0.17 5.82
N ILE A 232 26.24 1.32 6.45
CA ILE A 232 25.18 2.22 5.98
C ILE A 232 25.49 2.78 4.59
N ARG A 233 26.74 3.21 4.33
CA ARG A 233 27.15 3.73 3.01
C ARG A 233 27.01 2.68 1.91
N ILE A 234 27.44 1.44 2.15
CA ILE A 234 27.30 0.34 1.20
C ILE A 234 25.81 0.10 0.90
N GLY A 235 24.96 0.01 1.94
CA GLY A 235 23.52 -0.13 1.75
C GLY A 235 22.91 1.03 0.96
N ALA A 236 23.32 2.26 1.26
CA ALA A 236 22.87 3.46 0.55
C ALA A 236 23.28 3.46 -0.94
N PHE A 237 24.52 3.05 -1.27
CA PHE A 237 24.96 2.95 -2.67
C PHE A 237 24.21 1.86 -3.45
N ILE A 238 23.91 0.72 -2.81
CA ILE A 238 23.05 -0.31 -3.44
C ILE A 238 21.65 0.25 -3.70
N CYS A 239 21.05 0.93 -2.72
CA CYS A 239 19.76 1.59 -2.90
C CYS A 239 19.80 2.63 -4.02
N LEU A 240 20.86 3.46 -4.09
CA LEU A 240 21.04 4.44 -5.15
C LEU A 240 21.07 3.77 -6.53
N GLY A 241 21.81 2.68 -6.69
CA GLY A 241 21.87 1.91 -7.93
C GLY A 241 20.50 1.40 -8.36
N LEU A 242 19.74 0.81 -7.42
CA LEU A 242 18.38 0.34 -7.67
C LEU A 242 17.42 1.48 -8.04
N LEU A 243 17.50 2.63 -7.34
CA LEU A 243 16.67 3.80 -7.60
C LEU A 243 17.01 4.48 -8.92
N ILE A 244 18.26 4.51 -9.34
CA ILE A 244 18.69 5.02 -10.67
C ILE A 244 18.10 4.12 -11.77
N ILE A 245 18.27 2.80 -11.67
CA ILE A 245 17.71 1.85 -12.62
C ILE A 245 16.20 2.03 -12.71
N ALA A 246 15.52 2.10 -11.56
CA ALA A 246 14.09 2.32 -11.48
C ALA A 246 13.65 3.62 -12.20
N THR A 247 14.34 4.73 -11.92
CA THR A 247 14.01 6.05 -12.49
C THR A 247 14.21 6.09 -14.01
N LEU A 248 15.20 5.38 -14.53
CA LEU A 248 15.43 5.25 -15.98
C LEU A 248 14.34 4.42 -16.68
N MET A 249 13.79 3.42 -15.98
CA MET A 249 12.75 2.55 -16.52
C MET A 249 11.34 3.13 -16.41
N VAL A 250 11.11 4.03 -15.44
CA VAL A 250 9.77 4.55 -15.13
C VAL A 250 9.48 5.81 -15.93
N LYS A 251 8.27 5.86 -16.51
CA LYS A 251 7.72 7.00 -17.24
C LYS A 251 6.25 7.14 -16.87
N ASP A 252 5.81 8.35 -16.50
CA ASP A 252 4.40 8.62 -16.25
C ASP A 252 3.66 9.11 -17.51
N ARG A 253 2.33 9.15 -17.40
CA ARG A 253 1.42 9.64 -18.44
C ARG A 253 0.52 10.76 -17.90
N HIS A 254 0.99 11.51 -16.90
CA HIS A 254 0.18 12.53 -16.21
C HIS A 254 -0.40 13.57 -17.17
N ILE A 255 0.35 13.99 -18.22
CA ILE A 255 -0.10 14.95 -19.22
C ILE A 255 -1.33 14.45 -19.98
N GLU A 256 -1.40 13.14 -20.28
CA GLU A 256 -2.52 12.55 -21.00
C GLU A 256 -3.81 12.54 -20.16
N PHE A 257 -3.68 12.39 -18.83
CA PHE A 257 -4.81 12.40 -17.90
C PHE A 257 -5.23 13.82 -17.50
N GLN A 258 -4.37 14.81 -17.64
CA GLN A 258 -4.66 16.21 -17.26
C GLN A 258 -5.10 17.10 -18.42
N LYS A 259 -5.14 16.62 -19.66
CA LYS A 259 -5.48 17.45 -20.85
C LYS A 259 -6.77 18.26 -20.69
N ASP A 260 -7.76 17.72 -19.98
CA ASP A 260 -9.05 18.37 -19.74
C ASP A 260 -9.02 19.44 -18.62
N GLN A 261 -7.89 19.58 -17.90
CA GLN A 261 -7.71 20.55 -16.80
C GLN A 261 -6.69 21.66 -17.09
N LEU A 262 -5.98 21.59 -18.21
CA LEU A 262 -4.88 22.50 -18.58
C LEU A 262 -5.32 23.93 -18.94
N ASP A 263 -6.62 24.17 -19.10
CA ASP A 263 -7.17 25.51 -19.44
C ASP A 263 -7.24 26.50 -18.24
N ARG A 264 -6.68 26.15 -17.09
CA ARG A 264 -6.63 27.04 -15.93
C ARG A 264 -5.21 27.53 -15.69
N ASP A 265 -4.99 28.82 -15.95
CA ASP A 265 -3.76 29.61 -15.69
C ASP A 265 -3.33 29.69 -14.20
N ASP A 266 -3.78 28.77 -13.35
CA ASP A 266 -3.41 28.76 -11.94
C ASP A 266 -1.99 28.22 -11.74
N HIS A 267 -1.16 28.98 -11.00
CA HIS A 267 0.18 28.53 -10.60
C HIS A 267 0.15 27.12 -9.98
N VAL A 268 1.04 26.24 -10.43
CA VAL A 268 1.15 24.84 -9.99
C VAL A 268 1.15 24.72 -8.46
N ILE A 269 1.83 25.65 -7.75
CA ILE A 269 1.86 25.67 -6.28
C ILE A 269 0.45 25.88 -5.70
N LYS A 270 -0.35 26.79 -6.28
CA LYS A 270 -1.73 27.03 -5.82
C LYS A 270 -2.62 25.82 -6.09
N GLN A 271 -2.41 25.11 -7.19
CA GLN A 271 -3.11 23.86 -7.50
C GLN A 271 -2.73 22.75 -6.53
N ILE A 272 -1.44 22.62 -6.15
CA ILE A 272 -0.98 21.67 -5.13
C ILE A 272 -1.61 22.03 -3.76
N LEU A 273 -1.60 23.29 -3.34
CA LEU A 273 -2.23 23.74 -2.10
C LEU A 273 -3.74 23.49 -2.10
N ASN A 274 -4.42 23.72 -3.21
CA ASN A 274 -5.85 23.43 -3.36
C ASN A 274 -6.15 21.91 -3.40
N SER A 275 -5.15 21.07 -3.62
CA SER A 275 -5.29 19.60 -3.54
C SER A 275 -5.38 19.09 -2.11
N PHE A 276 -4.99 19.89 -1.10
CA PHE A 276 -5.23 19.60 0.31
C PHE A 276 -6.70 19.84 0.66
N ASP A 277 -7.55 18.91 0.28
CA ASP A 277 -9.00 19.03 0.49
C ASP A 277 -9.48 17.91 1.42
N PHE A 278 -9.68 18.25 2.69
CA PHE A 278 -10.21 17.32 3.68
C PHE A 278 -11.69 16.94 3.45
N LYS A 279 -12.37 17.54 2.44
CA LYS A 279 -13.71 17.11 2.03
C LYS A 279 -13.75 15.65 1.55
N ILE A 280 -12.60 15.05 1.25
CA ILE A 280 -12.48 13.61 0.97
C ILE A 280 -13.08 12.77 2.11
N PHE A 281 -12.96 13.23 3.36
CA PHE A 281 -13.52 12.56 4.53
C PHE A 281 -15.07 12.65 4.62
N ASN A 282 -15.73 13.43 3.76
CA ASN A 282 -17.19 13.36 3.63
C ASN A 282 -17.66 12.03 3.01
N SER A 283 -16.78 11.32 2.30
CA SER A 283 -17.08 9.97 1.80
C SER A 283 -16.97 8.94 2.93
N ARG A 284 -18.10 8.36 3.33
CA ARG A 284 -18.16 7.32 4.36
C ARG A 284 -17.31 6.09 3.97
N VAL A 285 -17.30 5.73 2.69
CA VAL A 285 -16.48 4.61 2.17
C VAL A 285 -15.00 4.89 2.40
N TYR A 286 -14.57 6.12 2.07
CA TYR A 286 -13.18 6.51 2.26
C TYR A 286 -12.77 6.51 3.75
N CYS A 287 -13.60 7.07 4.64
CA CYS A 287 -13.34 7.04 6.09
C CYS A 287 -13.17 5.61 6.61
N CYS A 288 -14.03 4.68 6.17
CA CYS A 288 -13.93 3.27 6.56
C CYS A 288 -12.65 2.60 6.00
N LEU A 289 -12.22 2.95 4.78
CA LEU A 289 -10.95 2.46 4.21
C LEU A 289 -9.74 3.00 4.96
N VAL A 290 -9.78 4.29 5.36
CA VAL A 290 -8.71 4.89 6.19
C VAL A 290 -8.66 4.21 7.57
N LEU A 291 -9.81 3.91 8.18
CA LEU A 291 -9.88 3.13 9.42
C LEU A 291 -9.32 1.72 9.24
N ALA A 292 -9.62 1.07 8.10
CA ALA A 292 -9.07 -0.24 7.76
C ALA A 292 -7.54 -0.20 7.65
N LEU A 293 -6.99 0.80 6.97
CA LEU A 293 -5.55 1.00 6.83
C LEU A 293 -4.89 1.29 8.19
N LEU A 294 -5.47 2.20 8.98
CA LEU A 294 -4.94 2.59 10.28
C LEU A 294 -4.90 1.40 11.24
N GLY A 295 -5.99 0.65 11.40
CA GLY A 295 -6.07 -0.47 12.32
C GLY A 295 -5.14 -1.62 11.95
N ASN A 296 -5.12 -2.02 10.68
CA ASN A 296 -4.25 -3.10 10.21
C ASN A 296 -2.79 -2.66 10.09
N GLY A 297 -2.52 -1.41 9.70
CA GLY A 297 -1.16 -0.85 9.62
C GLY A 297 -0.52 -0.71 10.99
N PHE A 298 -1.28 -0.21 11.98
CA PHE A 298 -0.85 -0.17 13.38
C PHE A 298 -0.52 -1.57 13.90
N ALA A 299 -1.42 -2.55 13.66
CA ALA A 299 -1.18 -3.94 14.04
C ALA A 299 0.08 -4.52 13.38
N PHE A 300 0.33 -4.18 12.11
CA PHE A 300 1.55 -4.57 11.40
C PHE A 300 2.81 -4.01 12.06
N LEU A 301 2.88 -2.70 12.27
CA LEU A 301 4.06 -2.03 12.77
C LEU A 301 4.44 -2.51 14.18
N VAL A 302 3.47 -2.53 15.10
CA VAL A 302 3.70 -2.93 16.48
C VAL A 302 4.07 -4.41 16.58
N SER A 303 3.39 -5.29 15.82
CA SER A 303 3.73 -6.72 15.80
C SER A 303 5.13 -6.97 15.25
N ALA A 304 5.49 -6.35 14.12
CA ALA A 304 6.81 -6.51 13.53
C ALA A 304 7.94 -6.03 14.46
N THR A 305 7.67 -4.98 15.26
CA THR A 305 8.64 -4.42 16.20
C THR A 305 8.79 -5.31 17.46
N TYR A 306 7.67 -5.76 18.04
CA TYR A 306 7.71 -6.40 19.36
C TYR A 306 7.71 -7.95 19.31
N LEU A 307 7.48 -8.57 18.16
CA LEU A 307 7.50 -10.03 18.03
C LEU A 307 8.83 -10.69 18.48
N PRO A 308 10.03 -10.14 18.14
CA PRO A 308 11.28 -10.70 18.65
C PRO A 308 11.43 -10.56 20.17
N SER A 309 11.07 -9.41 20.73
CA SER A 309 11.12 -9.16 22.18
C SER A 309 10.13 -10.02 22.95
N TYR A 310 8.95 -10.25 22.40
CA TYR A 310 7.98 -11.21 22.91
C TYR A 310 8.61 -12.61 23.00
N ALA A 311 9.18 -13.11 21.90
CA ALA A 311 9.76 -14.45 21.86
C ALA A 311 10.90 -14.62 22.90
N THR A 312 11.78 -13.64 23.06
CA THR A 312 12.85 -13.67 24.06
C THR A 312 12.32 -13.65 25.50
N THR A 313 11.26 -12.87 25.78
CA THR A 313 10.63 -12.82 27.10
C THR A 313 9.99 -14.15 27.49
N PHE A 314 9.50 -14.92 26.51
CA PHE A 314 8.95 -16.26 26.75
C PHE A 314 10.02 -17.37 26.78
N GLY A 315 11.32 -17.02 26.71
CA GLY A 315 12.45 -17.93 26.89
C GLY A 315 12.98 -18.56 25.60
N HIS A 316 12.55 -18.07 24.43
CA HIS A 316 13.09 -18.53 23.17
C HIS A 316 14.44 -17.85 22.86
N SER A 317 15.33 -18.55 22.15
CA SER A 317 16.66 -18.04 21.84
C SER A 317 16.60 -16.80 20.93
N ALA A 318 17.56 -15.90 21.05
CA ALA A 318 17.69 -14.72 20.17
C ALA A 318 17.75 -15.11 18.68
N SER A 319 18.41 -16.23 18.36
CA SER A 319 18.47 -16.75 16.99
C SER A 319 17.07 -17.07 16.44
N ASN A 320 16.23 -17.74 17.21
CA ASN A 320 14.84 -18.06 16.82
C ASN A 320 13.99 -16.80 16.68
N SER A 321 14.20 -15.81 17.56
CA SER A 321 13.49 -14.53 17.50
C SER A 321 13.77 -13.77 16.18
N TYR A 322 14.98 -13.82 15.69
CA TYR A 322 15.30 -13.25 14.38
C TYR A 322 14.75 -14.07 13.21
N LEU A 323 14.71 -15.40 13.33
CA LEU A 323 14.09 -16.27 12.32
C LEU A 323 12.59 -16.00 12.18
N LEU A 324 11.89 -15.62 13.24
CA LEU A 324 10.47 -15.21 13.17
C LEU A 324 10.28 -14.04 12.20
N LEU A 325 11.10 -12.99 12.27
CA LEU A 325 11.03 -11.87 11.33
C LEU A 325 11.39 -12.29 9.90
N THR A 326 12.32 -13.22 9.75
CA THR A 326 12.67 -13.77 8.43
C THR A 326 11.48 -14.50 7.81
N VAL A 327 10.80 -15.36 8.57
CA VAL A 327 9.58 -16.04 8.11
C VAL A 327 8.47 -15.04 7.79
N PHE A 328 8.26 -14.07 8.67
CA PHE A 328 7.29 -12.98 8.49
C PHE A 328 7.50 -12.24 7.16
N ASN A 329 8.72 -11.77 6.88
CA ASN A 329 9.05 -11.05 5.65
C ASN A 329 8.98 -11.96 4.41
N THR A 330 9.42 -13.23 4.54
CA THR A 330 9.38 -14.20 3.42
C THR A 330 7.94 -14.47 2.99
N LEU A 331 7.03 -14.71 3.95
CA LEU A 331 5.62 -14.96 3.65
C LEU A 331 4.87 -13.69 3.21
N SER A 332 5.38 -12.50 3.49
CA SER A 332 4.84 -11.26 2.93
C SER A 332 5.01 -11.16 1.42
N ILE A 333 5.96 -11.90 0.82
CA ILE A 333 6.14 -11.95 -0.65
C ILE A 333 4.91 -12.55 -1.35
N PRO A 334 4.57 -13.85 -1.13
CA PRO A 334 3.34 -14.41 -1.69
C PRO A 334 2.08 -13.68 -1.19
N GLY A 335 2.13 -13.10 0.02
CA GLY A 335 1.07 -12.28 0.58
C GLY A 335 0.74 -11.05 -0.24
N ARG A 336 1.70 -10.44 -0.92
CA ARG A 336 1.48 -9.29 -1.81
C ARG A 336 0.99 -9.71 -3.20
N LEU A 337 1.35 -10.90 -3.67
CA LEU A 337 1.03 -11.39 -5.02
C LEU A 337 -0.33 -12.07 -5.10
N ILE A 338 -0.58 -13.05 -4.21
CA ILE A 338 -1.77 -13.91 -4.28
C ILE A 338 -3.05 -13.10 -4.02
N PRO A 339 -3.17 -12.30 -2.93
CA PRO A 339 -4.36 -11.50 -2.70
C PRO A 339 -4.56 -10.39 -3.73
N ALA A 340 -3.48 -9.84 -4.28
CA ALA A 340 -3.56 -8.87 -5.36
C ALA A 340 -4.13 -9.48 -6.65
N TRP A 341 -3.76 -10.73 -6.97
CA TRP A 341 -4.37 -11.49 -8.05
C TRP A 341 -5.84 -11.83 -7.78
N LEU A 342 -6.16 -12.21 -6.55
CA LEU A 342 -7.55 -12.44 -6.11
C LEU A 342 -8.39 -11.18 -6.22
N ALA A 343 -7.84 -10.01 -5.86
CA ALA A 343 -8.50 -8.72 -5.95
C ALA A 343 -8.93 -8.38 -7.38
N ASP A 344 -8.06 -8.62 -8.37
CA ASP A 344 -8.40 -8.39 -9.77
C ASP A 344 -9.41 -9.41 -10.30
N LYS A 345 -9.52 -10.63 -9.70
CA LYS A 345 -10.43 -11.69 -10.16
C LYS A 345 -11.78 -11.68 -9.46
N TYR A 346 -11.80 -11.50 -8.14
CA TYR A 346 -13.00 -11.66 -7.30
C TYR A 346 -13.49 -10.34 -6.69
N GLY A 347 -12.77 -9.25 -6.93
CA GLY A 347 -13.08 -7.91 -6.44
C GLY A 347 -12.10 -7.43 -5.36
N ARG A 348 -11.81 -6.14 -5.42
CA ARG A 348 -10.79 -5.49 -4.60
C ARG A 348 -11.20 -5.36 -3.16
N PHE A 349 -12.45 -4.92 -2.90
CA PHE A 349 -13.02 -4.85 -1.55
C PHE A 349 -13.18 -6.22 -0.91
N ASN A 350 -13.62 -7.24 -1.69
CA ASN A 350 -13.78 -8.59 -1.18
C ASN A 350 -12.44 -9.18 -0.71
N SER A 351 -11.38 -8.97 -1.51
CA SER A 351 -10.03 -9.43 -1.17
C SER A 351 -9.48 -8.71 0.06
N LEU A 352 -9.70 -7.39 0.18
CA LEU A 352 -9.29 -6.64 1.37
C LEU A 352 -10.00 -7.17 2.64
N CYS A 353 -11.31 -7.42 2.58
CA CYS A 353 -12.07 -8.00 3.69
C CYS A 353 -11.53 -9.37 4.11
N LEU A 354 -11.29 -10.27 3.11
CA LEU A 354 -10.79 -11.61 3.37
C LEU A 354 -9.43 -11.57 4.08
N ILE A 355 -8.52 -10.74 3.60
CA ILE A 355 -7.18 -10.63 4.14
C ILE A 355 -7.16 -9.97 5.53
N SER A 356 -7.97 -8.92 5.74
CA SER A 356 -8.12 -8.31 7.06
C SER A 356 -8.69 -9.30 8.07
N LEU A 357 -9.65 -10.14 7.66
CA LEU A 357 -10.21 -11.19 8.48
C LEU A 357 -9.17 -12.27 8.83
N LEU A 358 -8.37 -12.70 7.84
CA LEU A 358 -7.27 -13.65 8.05
C LEU A 358 -6.24 -13.10 9.05
N SER A 359 -5.91 -11.81 8.94
CA SER A 359 -5.04 -11.11 9.89
C SER A 359 -5.59 -11.19 11.31
N THR A 360 -6.86 -10.83 11.50
CA THR A 360 -7.51 -10.88 12.81
C THR A 360 -7.60 -12.28 13.36
N PHE A 361 -7.91 -13.28 12.54
CA PHE A 361 -7.89 -14.68 12.97
C PHE A 361 -6.51 -15.16 13.42
N ALA A 362 -5.43 -14.73 12.73
CA ALA A 362 -4.07 -15.06 13.16
C ALA A 362 -3.78 -14.55 14.57
N PHE A 363 -4.24 -13.34 14.92
CA PHE A 363 -4.10 -12.81 16.28
C PHE A 363 -4.83 -13.67 17.30
N PHE A 364 -6.13 -13.90 17.13
CA PHE A 364 -6.95 -14.54 18.16
C PHE A 364 -6.73 -16.05 18.27
N ILE A 365 -6.56 -16.75 17.14
CA ILE A 365 -6.40 -18.21 17.14
C ILE A 365 -4.98 -18.61 17.53
N ILE A 366 -3.97 -17.81 17.14
CA ILE A 366 -2.57 -18.20 17.31
C ILE A 366 -1.92 -17.41 18.43
N TRP A 367 -1.89 -16.07 18.37
CA TRP A 367 -1.04 -15.30 19.29
C TRP A 367 -1.71 -15.01 20.63
N VAL A 368 -2.98 -14.59 20.67
CA VAL A 368 -3.74 -14.37 21.92
C VAL A 368 -3.99 -15.70 22.65
N ASN A 369 -4.10 -16.79 21.92
CA ASN A 369 -4.28 -18.14 22.48
C ASN A 369 -3.00 -18.61 23.17
N ARG A 370 -2.89 -18.35 24.49
CA ARG A 370 -1.68 -18.59 25.30
C ARG A 370 -1.06 -19.98 25.11
N PRO A 371 -1.82 -21.11 25.13
CA PRO A 371 -1.26 -22.43 24.86
C PRO A 371 -0.50 -22.58 23.56
N VAL A 372 -0.87 -21.80 22.53
CA VAL A 372 -0.24 -21.81 21.20
C VAL A 372 0.77 -20.68 21.09
N GLY A 373 0.38 -19.45 21.42
CA GLY A 373 1.16 -18.23 21.24
C GLY A 373 2.44 -18.16 22.07
N HIS A 374 2.52 -18.91 23.19
CA HIS A 374 3.74 -19.00 23.99
C HIS A 374 4.74 -20.03 23.45
N THR A 375 4.32 -20.90 22.52
CA THR A 375 5.20 -21.92 21.91
C THR A 375 5.95 -21.35 20.71
N LEU A 376 7.16 -21.83 20.48
CA LEU A 376 7.95 -21.45 19.32
C LEU A 376 7.24 -21.79 18.01
N GLY A 377 6.59 -22.96 17.93
CA GLY A 377 5.81 -23.37 16.76
C GLY A 377 4.63 -22.47 16.49
N GLY A 378 3.91 -22.03 17.54
CA GLY A 378 2.83 -21.06 17.43
C GLY A 378 3.29 -19.69 16.94
N LEU A 379 4.44 -19.21 17.44
CA LEU A 379 5.03 -17.96 16.96
C LEU A 379 5.45 -18.02 15.50
N PHE A 380 6.02 -19.15 15.05
CA PHE A 380 6.31 -19.35 13.62
C PHE A 380 5.04 -19.41 12.77
N ALA A 381 3.99 -20.08 13.25
CA ALA A 381 2.69 -20.12 12.56
C ALA A 381 2.06 -18.72 12.49
N PHE A 382 2.11 -17.94 13.58
CA PHE A 382 1.67 -16.56 13.59
C PHE A 382 2.48 -15.70 12.59
N ALA A 383 3.81 -15.75 12.65
CA ALA A 383 4.69 -15.02 11.75
C ALA A 383 4.41 -15.36 10.28
N ALA A 384 4.10 -16.62 9.96
CA ALA A 384 3.76 -17.05 8.62
C ALA A 384 2.41 -16.49 8.15
N VAL A 385 1.34 -16.72 8.92
CA VAL A 385 -0.03 -16.31 8.55
C VAL A 385 -0.17 -14.80 8.57
N PHE A 386 0.34 -14.13 9.60
CA PHE A 386 0.26 -12.69 9.72
C PHE A 386 1.21 -11.99 8.74
N GLY A 387 2.40 -12.52 8.47
CA GLY A 387 3.30 -12.02 7.43
C GLY A 387 2.62 -12.04 6.05
N PHE A 388 1.95 -13.15 5.72
CA PHE A 388 1.16 -13.25 4.49
C PHE A 388 0.04 -12.21 4.43
N SER A 389 -0.76 -12.06 5.46
CA SER A 389 -1.91 -11.14 5.45
C SER A 389 -1.50 -9.67 5.52
N SER A 390 -0.54 -9.30 6.35
CA SER A 390 -0.11 -7.91 6.54
C SER A 390 0.56 -7.32 5.29
N GLY A 391 1.35 -8.12 4.56
CA GLY A 391 1.92 -7.71 3.27
C GLY A 391 0.86 -7.30 2.25
N SER A 392 -0.30 -7.94 2.30
CA SER A 392 -1.43 -7.66 1.42
C SER A 392 -2.14 -6.34 1.74
N VAL A 393 -2.36 -6.02 3.00
CA VAL A 393 -3.14 -4.84 3.39
C VAL A 393 -2.51 -3.56 2.85
N LEU A 394 -1.19 -3.40 3.01
CA LEU A 394 -0.46 -2.24 2.52
C LEU A 394 -0.47 -2.11 0.99
N SER A 395 -0.46 -3.24 0.26
CA SER A 395 -0.48 -3.23 -1.20
C SER A 395 -1.89 -3.11 -1.78
N LEU A 396 -2.92 -3.66 -1.11
CA LEU A 396 -4.30 -3.60 -1.58
C LEU A 396 -5.00 -2.28 -1.28
N THR A 397 -4.62 -1.58 -0.21
CA THR A 397 -5.26 -0.31 0.15
C THR A 397 -5.22 0.72 -0.97
N PRO A 398 -4.07 1.01 -1.64
CA PRO A 398 -4.06 1.91 -2.80
C PRO A 398 -4.90 1.40 -3.98
N VAL A 399 -4.99 0.07 -4.15
CA VAL A 399 -5.80 -0.56 -5.21
C VAL A 399 -7.28 -0.32 -5.00
N VAL A 400 -7.74 -0.45 -3.74
CA VAL A 400 -9.14 -0.21 -3.35
C VAL A 400 -9.47 1.28 -3.40
N ILE A 401 -8.55 2.15 -2.91
CA ILE A 401 -8.70 3.61 -3.02
C ILE A 401 -8.84 4.01 -4.49
N GLY A 402 -8.02 3.46 -5.39
CA GLY A 402 -8.12 3.70 -6.83
C GLY A 402 -9.39 3.18 -7.49
N GLN A 403 -10.30 2.54 -6.76
CA GLN A 403 -11.65 2.18 -7.24
C GLN A 403 -12.70 3.23 -6.88
N ILE A 404 -12.43 4.08 -5.89
CA ILE A 404 -13.36 5.11 -5.40
C ILE A 404 -12.98 6.54 -5.82
N CYS A 405 -11.86 6.70 -6.53
CA CYS A 405 -11.41 8.00 -7.07
C CYS A 405 -10.92 7.85 -8.50
N SER A 406 -10.85 8.97 -9.26
CA SER A 406 -10.25 8.99 -10.59
C SER A 406 -8.73 8.85 -10.52
N VAL A 407 -8.11 8.39 -11.61
CA VAL A 407 -6.64 8.23 -11.71
C VAL A 407 -5.90 9.54 -11.45
N GLU A 408 -6.48 10.66 -11.86
CA GLU A 408 -5.92 12.02 -11.69
C GLU A 408 -5.83 12.46 -10.22
N GLN A 409 -6.54 11.80 -9.32
CA GLN A 409 -6.63 12.13 -7.89
C GLN A 409 -6.11 11.02 -6.98
N ILE A 410 -5.57 9.94 -7.56
CA ILE A 410 -5.19 8.76 -6.79
C ILE A 410 -4.06 9.06 -5.80
N GLY A 411 -3.12 9.93 -6.19
CA GLY A 411 -2.04 10.39 -5.33
C GLY A 411 -2.56 11.17 -4.12
N LYS A 412 -3.53 12.08 -4.35
CA LYS A 412 -4.20 12.85 -3.31
C LYS A 412 -4.92 11.94 -2.30
N TYR A 413 -5.77 11.02 -2.77
CA TYR A 413 -6.54 10.12 -1.90
C TYR A 413 -5.63 9.14 -1.14
N THR A 414 -4.67 8.55 -1.83
CA THR A 414 -3.73 7.61 -1.22
C THR A 414 -2.79 8.33 -0.23
N GLY A 415 -2.27 9.50 -0.62
CA GLY A 415 -1.41 10.31 0.23
C GLY A 415 -2.09 10.73 1.53
N THR A 416 -3.36 11.15 1.47
CA THR A 416 -4.15 11.50 2.65
C THR A 416 -4.40 10.28 3.56
N ALA A 417 -4.66 9.10 2.98
CA ALA A 417 -4.84 7.87 3.77
C ALA A 417 -3.56 7.46 4.50
N PHE A 418 -2.42 7.50 3.81
CA PHE A 418 -1.12 7.22 4.43
C PHE A 418 -0.67 8.29 5.45
N PHE A 419 -1.09 9.54 5.28
CA PHE A 419 -0.87 10.58 6.29
C PHE A 419 -1.59 10.25 7.61
N VAL A 420 -2.82 9.76 7.55
CA VAL A 420 -3.52 9.29 8.77
C VAL A 420 -2.81 8.09 9.38
N LEU A 421 -2.37 7.12 8.56
CA LEU A 421 -1.57 5.99 9.02
C LEU A 421 -0.31 6.45 9.76
N ALA A 422 0.37 7.49 9.24
CA ALA A 422 1.61 8.00 9.80
C ALA A 422 1.49 8.44 11.27
N PHE A 423 0.33 8.97 11.68
CA PHE A 423 0.07 9.26 13.10
C PHE A 423 -0.04 7.99 13.93
N GLY A 424 -0.65 6.93 13.38
CA GLY A 424 -0.66 5.61 14.01
C GLY A 424 0.76 5.07 14.19
N ASP A 425 1.59 5.17 13.17
CA ASP A 425 2.98 4.73 13.20
C ASP A 425 3.84 5.54 14.19
N LEU A 426 3.59 6.86 14.29
CA LEU A 426 4.30 7.74 15.22
C LEU A 426 4.06 7.34 16.69
N VAL A 427 2.82 7.00 17.05
CA VAL A 427 2.45 6.69 18.44
C VAL A 427 2.49 5.17 18.73
N GLY A 428 2.46 4.33 17.72
CA GLY A 428 2.33 2.88 17.85
C GLY A 428 3.48 2.23 18.62
N ILE A 429 4.72 2.53 18.26
CA ILE A 429 5.90 2.01 18.94
C ILE A 429 5.99 2.52 20.38
N PRO A 430 5.84 3.83 20.67
CA PRO A 430 5.80 4.33 22.04
C PRO A 430 4.70 3.73 22.93
N ILE A 431 3.49 3.54 22.40
CA ILE A 431 2.39 2.91 23.13
C ILE A 431 2.75 1.45 23.45
N GLY A 432 3.26 0.69 22.46
CA GLY A 432 3.74 -0.67 22.68
C GLY A 432 4.83 -0.74 23.76
N GLY A 433 5.78 0.19 23.73
CA GLY A 433 6.84 0.33 24.73
C GLY A 433 6.31 0.66 26.13
N ALA A 434 5.30 1.50 26.24
CA ALA A 434 4.66 1.83 27.52
C ALA A 434 3.94 0.61 28.13
N ILE A 435 3.23 -0.16 27.31
CA ILE A 435 2.57 -1.41 27.75
C ILE A 435 3.59 -2.44 28.21
N THR A 436 4.72 -2.58 27.50
CA THR A 436 5.75 -3.59 27.79
C THR A 436 6.84 -3.13 28.74
N ASN A 437 6.70 -1.95 29.36
CA ASN A 437 7.72 -1.32 30.20
C ASN A 437 8.19 -2.21 31.35
N SER A 438 7.30 -2.98 31.97
CA SER A 438 7.62 -3.95 33.03
C SER A 438 8.40 -5.19 32.56
N ARG A 439 8.50 -5.42 31.26
CA ARG A 439 9.16 -6.59 30.61
C ARG A 439 8.69 -7.94 31.15
N THR A 440 7.48 -8.01 31.69
CA THR A 440 6.88 -9.25 32.20
C THR A 440 6.13 -9.97 31.06
N ARG A 441 5.93 -11.29 31.21
CA ARG A 441 5.08 -12.05 30.29
C ARG A 441 3.67 -11.48 30.19
N GLU A 442 3.12 -11.06 31.32
CA GLU A 442 1.79 -10.46 31.39
C GLU A 442 1.69 -9.14 30.58
N SER A 443 2.70 -8.28 30.68
CA SER A 443 2.71 -7.03 29.90
C SER A 443 2.76 -7.26 28.38
N PHE A 444 3.47 -8.30 27.96
CA PHE A 444 3.47 -8.70 26.55
C PHE A 444 2.15 -9.35 26.12
N ASP A 445 1.46 -10.10 26.98
CA ASP A 445 0.11 -10.61 26.70
C ASP A 445 -0.89 -9.46 26.50
N TRP A 446 -0.81 -8.41 27.33
CA TRP A 446 -1.62 -7.20 27.15
C TRP A 446 -1.31 -6.47 25.83
N LEU A 447 -0.04 -6.40 25.44
CA LEU A 447 0.35 -5.84 24.14
C LEU A 447 -0.31 -6.61 23.00
N VAL A 448 -0.27 -7.94 23.03
CA VAL A 448 -0.88 -8.78 21.99
C VAL A 448 -2.38 -8.57 21.90
N ILE A 449 -3.09 -8.49 23.04
CA ILE A 449 -4.53 -8.19 23.07
C ILE A 449 -4.81 -6.81 22.47
N PHE A 450 -4.04 -5.81 22.86
CA PHE A 450 -4.20 -4.45 22.33
C PHE A 450 -4.05 -4.41 20.79
N VAL A 451 -3.01 -5.05 20.27
CA VAL A 451 -2.76 -5.09 18.81
C VAL A 451 -3.83 -5.91 18.09
N ALA A 452 -4.31 -7.01 18.70
CA ALA A 452 -5.42 -7.77 18.15
C ALA A 452 -6.71 -6.93 18.03
N LEU A 453 -7.01 -6.11 19.03
CA LEU A 453 -8.16 -5.18 18.98
C LEU A 453 -8.00 -4.12 17.89
N CYS A 454 -6.79 -3.61 17.66
CA CYS A 454 -6.52 -2.70 16.54
C CYS A 454 -6.79 -3.40 15.18
N SER A 455 -6.38 -4.67 15.03
CA SER A 455 -6.68 -5.46 13.83
C SER A 455 -8.20 -5.69 13.64
N VAL A 456 -8.96 -5.90 14.73
CA VAL A 456 -10.44 -5.97 14.67
C VAL A 456 -11.03 -4.67 14.15
N CYS A 457 -10.58 -3.52 14.67
CA CYS A 457 -11.04 -2.21 14.18
C CYS A 457 -10.76 -2.05 12.69
N GLY A 458 -9.57 -2.46 12.22
CA GLY A 458 -9.22 -2.45 10.81
C GLY A 458 -10.11 -3.37 9.96
N THR A 459 -10.43 -4.55 10.47
CA THR A 459 -11.32 -5.51 9.81
C THR A 459 -12.75 -4.98 9.72
N ILE A 460 -13.29 -4.41 10.81
CA ILE A 460 -14.59 -3.76 10.81
C ILE A 460 -14.63 -2.63 9.77
N GLY A 461 -13.57 -1.80 9.70
CA GLY A 461 -13.42 -0.78 8.67
C GLY A 461 -13.50 -1.33 7.24
N SER A 462 -12.81 -2.44 6.96
CA SER A 462 -12.81 -3.10 5.64
C SER A 462 -14.22 -3.61 5.27
N PHE A 463 -14.90 -4.31 6.18
CA PHE A 463 -16.24 -4.84 5.94
C PHE A 463 -17.27 -3.72 5.80
N THR A 464 -17.21 -2.68 6.63
CA THR A 464 -18.11 -1.53 6.57
C THR A 464 -17.92 -0.76 5.26
N ALA A 465 -16.66 -0.55 4.82
CA ALA A 465 -16.38 0.08 3.54
C ALA A 465 -17.02 -0.70 2.37
N ARG A 466 -16.82 -2.03 2.36
CA ARG A 466 -17.43 -2.91 1.36
C ARG A 466 -18.95 -2.86 1.40
N TYR A 467 -19.55 -2.90 2.59
CA TYR A 467 -21.01 -2.86 2.77
C TYR A 467 -21.61 -1.56 2.24
N ILE A 468 -21.00 -0.42 2.55
CA ILE A 468 -21.46 0.90 2.06
C ILE A 468 -21.28 1.01 0.54
N TYR A 469 -20.20 0.43 -0.02
CA TYR A 469 -19.91 0.52 -1.45
C TYR A 469 -20.79 -0.38 -2.32
N ALA A 470 -21.07 -1.61 -1.89
CA ALA A 470 -21.71 -2.64 -2.72
C ALA A 470 -22.90 -3.37 -2.09
N GLY A 471 -23.24 -3.07 -0.82
CA GLY A 471 -24.27 -3.79 -0.08
C GLY A 471 -23.85 -5.21 0.31
N ILE A 472 -24.84 -6.06 0.65
CA ILE A 472 -24.61 -7.44 1.13
C ILE A 472 -24.31 -8.40 -0.02
N ASN A 473 -24.72 -8.10 -1.24
CA ASN A 473 -24.61 -8.99 -2.38
C ASN A 473 -23.12 -9.34 -2.69
N LEU A 474 -22.84 -10.62 -2.93
CA LEU A 474 -21.53 -11.13 -3.35
C LEU A 474 -21.23 -10.73 -4.82
N LYS A 475 -21.26 -9.44 -5.11
CA LYS A 475 -20.83 -8.91 -6.40
C LYS A 475 -19.30 -8.77 -6.43
N ARG A 476 -18.73 -8.89 -7.62
CA ARG A 476 -17.33 -8.57 -7.86
C ARG A 476 -17.13 -7.06 -7.72
N VAL A 477 -16.60 -6.60 -6.59
CA VAL A 477 -16.37 -5.19 -6.25
C VAL A 477 -14.98 -4.98 -5.69
#